data_bc9bfef9e5bcafaac5617f85c9bd19f6
#
_entry.id   bc9bfef9e5bcafaac5617f85c9bd19f6
#
_cell.length_a   1.000
_cell.length_b   1.000
_cell.length_c   1.000
_cell.angle_alpha   90.00
_cell.angle_beta   90.00
_cell.angle_gamma   90.00
#
_symmetry.space_group_name_H-M   'P 1'
#
loop_
_entity.id
_entity.type
_entity.pdbx_description
1 polymer ?
#
loop_
_entity_poly.entity_id
_entity_poly.type
_entity_poly.pdbx_seq_one_letter_code
_entity_poly.pdbx_strand_id
1 'polypeptide(L)'
;MMKNQLAGLMKQAQAMQDNLKRAQEELSAIEVEGQSGAGLVKVTMTCKHDVKRIAIDPSLLADDKDMLEDLVAAAFNDGVRRAEEVSQEKMGKLTAGMPMPPGMKFPF
;
A
#
# COMPACT_ATOMS: atom_id res chain seq x y z
N MET A 1 19.52 -37.47 5.65
CA MET A 1 18.69 -37.03 4.52
C MET A 1 17.51 -36.15 4.93
N MET A 2 16.72 -36.60 5.91
CA MET A 2 15.58 -35.75 6.38
C MET A 2 16.06 -34.45 7.00
N LYS A 3 17.19 -34.43 7.68
CA LYS A 3 17.75 -33.24 8.28
C LYS A 3 18.09 -32.16 7.22
N ASN A 4 18.63 -32.57 6.07
CA ASN A 4 19.01 -31.65 5.02
C ASN A 4 17.78 -31.04 4.33
N GLN A 5 16.74 -31.85 4.14
CA GLN A 5 15.50 -31.38 3.56
C GLN A 5 14.79 -30.38 4.49
N LEU A 6 14.76 -30.70 5.78
CA LEU A 6 14.15 -29.82 6.77
C LEU A 6 14.93 -28.50 6.88
N ALA A 7 16.27 -28.58 6.90
CA ALA A 7 17.10 -27.37 6.94
C ALA A 7 16.89 -26.50 5.69
N GLY A 8 16.73 -27.12 4.51
CA GLY A 8 16.43 -26.41 3.28
C GLY A 8 15.09 -25.69 3.33
N LEU A 9 14.06 -26.37 3.85
CA LEU A 9 12.74 -25.79 4.02
C LEU A 9 12.77 -24.63 5.00
N MET A 10 13.50 -24.78 6.10
CA MET A 10 13.63 -23.71 7.09
C MET A 10 14.34 -22.49 6.51
N LYS A 11 15.36 -22.70 5.69
CA LYS A 11 16.05 -21.60 5.01
C LYS A 11 15.11 -20.87 4.05
N GLN A 12 14.30 -21.63 3.30
CA GLN A 12 13.33 -21.02 2.38
C GLN A 12 12.28 -20.20 3.14
N ALA A 13 11.78 -20.75 4.25
CA ALA A 13 10.82 -20.04 5.09
C ALA A 13 11.42 -18.77 5.66
N GLN A 14 12.68 -18.84 6.12
CA GLN A 14 13.37 -17.68 6.66
C GLN A 14 13.59 -16.62 5.59
N ALA A 15 14.01 -17.04 4.40
CA ALA A 15 14.20 -16.11 3.27
C ALA A 15 12.90 -15.43 2.89
N MET A 16 11.80 -16.18 2.91
CA MET A 16 10.48 -15.61 2.61
C MET A 16 10.07 -14.57 3.64
N GLN A 17 10.27 -14.87 4.93
CA GLN A 17 9.98 -13.93 6.00
C GLN A 17 10.81 -12.65 5.84
N ASP A 18 12.10 -12.79 5.53
CA ASP A 18 12.99 -11.65 5.34
C ASP A 18 12.54 -10.81 4.14
N ASN A 19 12.15 -11.47 3.05
CA ASN A 19 11.65 -10.77 1.85
C ASN A 19 10.35 -10.04 2.11
N LEU A 20 9.43 -10.66 2.85
CA LEU A 20 8.17 -10.03 3.23
C LEU A 20 8.41 -8.81 4.12
N LYS A 21 9.30 -8.95 5.11
CA LYS A 21 9.64 -7.85 5.99
C LYS A 21 10.24 -6.69 5.20
N ARG A 22 11.15 -6.99 4.29
CA ARG A 22 11.77 -5.97 3.43
C ARG A 22 10.72 -5.27 2.56
N ALA A 23 9.81 -6.05 1.97
CA ALA A 23 8.74 -5.49 1.17
C ALA A 23 7.84 -4.57 1.99
N GLN A 24 7.52 -4.94 3.22
CA GLN A 24 6.74 -4.11 4.11
C GLN A 24 7.47 -2.80 4.46
N GLU A 25 8.77 -2.87 4.72
CA GLU A 25 9.58 -1.71 4.99
C GLU A 25 9.63 -0.78 3.77
N GLU A 26 9.77 -1.34 2.58
CA GLU A 26 9.77 -0.55 1.34
C GLU A 26 8.42 0.11 1.12
N LEU A 27 7.31 -0.58 1.40
CA LEU A 27 5.98 0.00 1.27
C LEU A 27 5.77 1.18 2.21
N SER A 28 6.39 1.16 3.39
CA SER A 28 6.29 2.27 4.33
C SER A 28 7.02 3.52 3.83
N ALA A 29 7.93 3.36 2.86
CA ALA A 29 8.68 4.46 2.26
C ALA A 29 8.10 4.92 0.93
N ILE A 30 7.25 4.12 0.29
CA ILE A 30 6.63 4.48 -0.99
C ILE A 30 5.43 5.40 -0.73
N GLU A 31 5.45 6.57 -1.35
CA GLU A 31 4.37 7.54 -1.24
C GLU A 31 3.47 7.49 -2.46
N VAL A 32 2.17 7.62 -2.23
CA VAL A 32 1.17 7.75 -3.28
C VAL A 32 0.38 9.03 -3.03
N GLU A 33 -0.22 9.55 -4.10
CA GLU A 33 -1.04 10.75 -4.02
C GLU A 33 -2.47 10.41 -4.38
N GLY A 34 -3.39 10.71 -3.46
CA GLY A 34 -4.82 10.67 -3.72
C GLY A 34 -5.31 12.08 -4.02
N GLN A 35 -6.31 12.21 -4.87
CA GLN A 35 -6.83 13.52 -5.24
C GLN A 35 -8.32 13.48 -5.48
N SER A 36 -8.94 14.64 -5.36
CA SER A 36 -10.34 14.84 -5.67
C SER A 36 -10.56 16.25 -6.22
N GLY A 37 -11.74 16.48 -6.81
CA GLY A 37 -12.07 17.81 -7.36
C GLY A 37 -11.09 18.25 -8.43
N ALA A 38 -10.64 17.34 -9.29
CA ALA A 38 -9.68 17.64 -10.35
C ALA A 38 -8.36 18.20 -9.80
N GLY A 39 -7.93 17.71 -8.65
CA GLY A 39 -6.68 18.15 -8.04
C GLY A 39 -6.81 19.27 -7.03
N LEU A 40 -8.04 19.71 -6.73
CA LEU A 40 -8.25 20.76 -5.72
C LEU A 40 -7.89 20.31 -4.32
N VAL A 41 -8.04 19.01 -4.03
CA VAL A 41 -7.56 18.41 -2.78
C VAL A 41 -6.64 17.26 -3.13
N LYS A 42 -5.46 17.26 -2.53
CA LYS A 42 -4.46 16.20 -2.72
C LYS A 42 -3.99 15.72 -1.36
N VAL A 43 -3.88 14.40 -1.23
CA VAL A 43 -3.40 13.76 0.00
C VAL A 43 -2.20 12.90 -0.37
N THR A 44 -1.07 13.13 0.28
CA THR A 44 0.11 12.29 0.12
C THR A 44 0.20 11.34 1.30
N MET A 45 0.25 10.04 1.02
CA MET A 45 0.34 9.02 2.05
C MET A 45 1.29 7.91 1.63
N THR A 46 1.78 7.15 2.60
CA THR A 46 2.56 5.95 2.30
C THR A 46 1.64 4.80 1.94
N CYS A 47 2.23 3.73 1.39
CA CYS A 47 1.46 2.51 1.11
C CYS A 47 1.03 1.79 2.39
N LYS A 48 1.47 2.24 3.56
CA LYS A 48 1.00 1.80 4.87
C LYS A 48 -0.10 2.71 5.42
N HIS A 49 -0.58 3.63 4.61
CA HIS A 49 -1.66 4.55 4.92
C HIS A 49 -1.29 5.64 5.96
N ASP A 50 0.01 5.91 6.11
CA ASP A 50 0.45 7.07 6.91
C ASP A 50 0.34 8.32 6.04
N VAL A 51 -0.48 9.27 6.48
CA VAL A 51 -0.67 10.53 5.76
C VAL A 51 0.49 11.46 6.07
N LYS A 52 1.18 11.92 5.02
CA LYS A 52 2.33 12.81 5.16
C LYS A 52 1.95 14.27 5.02
N ARG A 53 1.02 14.58 4.12
CA ARG A 53 0.53 15.95 3.96
C ARG A 53 -0.78 15.97 3.20
N ILE A 54 -1.49 17.07 3.38
CA ILE A 54 -2.72 17.38 2.67
C ILE A 54 -2.54 18.76 2.03
N ALA A 55 -2.85 18.86 0.75
CA ALA A 55 -2.84 20.13 0.04
C ALA A 55 -4.25 20.47 -0.39
N ILE A 56 -4.72 21.64 0.00
CA ILE A 56 -6.07 22.13 -0.30
C ILE A 56 -5.93 23.43 -1.07
N ASP A 57 -6.58 23.49 -2.24
CA ASP A 57 -6.58 24.72 -3.01
C ASP A 57 -7.26 25.85 -2.20
N PRO A 58 -6.65 27.03 -2.13
CA PRO A 58 -7.23 28.12 -1.33
C PRO A 58 -8.64 28.53 -1.74
N SER A 59 -9.04 28.29 -2.99
CA SER A 59 -10.39 28.62 -3.45
C SER A 59 -11.46 27.85 -2.70
N LEU A 60 -11.14 26.66 -2.19
CA LEU A 60 -12.10 25.85 -1.43
C LEU A 60 -12.38 26.40 -0.04
N LEU A 61 -11.49 27.23 0.49
CA LEU A 61 -11.66 27.82 1.82
C LEU A 61 -12.77 28.87 1.84
N ALA A 62 -13.12 29.43 0.68
CA ALA A 62 -14.19 30.40 0.55
C ALA A 62 -15.53 29.74 0.21
N ASP A 63 -15.53 28.43 -0.04
CA ASP A 63 -16.72 27.68 -0.44
C ASP A 63 -17.38 27.00 0.76
N ASP A 64 -18.41 26.20 0.45
CA ASP A 64 -19.17 25.46 1.42
C ASP A 64 -18.27 24.48 2.18
N LYS A 65 -18.35 24.53 3.50
CA LYS A 65 -17.60 23.64 4.38
C LYS A 65 -17.94 22.17 4.09
N ASP A 66 -19.21 21.85 3.86
CA ASP A 66 -19.63 20.49 3.59
C ASP A 66 -18.99 19.95 2.31
N MET A 67 -18.88 20.78 1.28
CA MET A 67 -18.21 20.41 0.03
C MET A 67 -16.73 20.13 0.28
N LEU A 68 -16.07 20.98 1.08
CA LEU A 68 -14.67 20.77 1.42
C LEU A 68 -14.46 19.44 2.16
N GLU A 69 -15.31 19.16 3.13
CA GLU A 69 -15.23 17.90 3.87
C GLU A 69 -15.40 16.69 2.95
N ASP A 70 -16.35 16.74 2.02
CA ASP A 70 -16.59 15.66 1.07
C ASP A 70 -15.39 15.46 0.13
N LEU A 71 -14.78 16.56 -0.33
CA LEU A 71 -13.61 16.48 -1.21
C LEU A 71 -12.39 15.90 -0.47
N VAL A 72 -12.21 16.27 0.79
CA VAL A 72 -11.13 15.73 1.60
C VAL A 72 -11.31 14.21 1.78
N ALA A 73 -12.52 13.78 2.13
CA ALA A 73 -12.81 12.36 2.28
C ALA A 73 -12.58 11.60 0.97
N ALA A 74 -12.99 12.17 -0.15
CA ALA A 74 -12.78 11.55 -1.46
C ALA A 74 -11.29 11.42 -1.80
N ALA A 75 -10.49 12.44 -1.47
CA ALA A 75 -9.05 12.41 -1.72
C ALA A 75 -8.36 11.35 -0.87
N PHE A 76 -8.75 11.20 0.40
CA PHE A 76 -8.24 10.15 1.27
C PHE A 76 -8.56 8.77 0.71
N ASN A 77 -9.81 8.56 0.31
CA ASN A 77 -10.22 7.27 -0.23
C ASN A 77 -9.49 6.94 -1.53
N ASP A 78 -9.27 7.95 -2.38
CA ASP A 78 -8.47 7.77 -3.60
C ASP A 78 -7.04 7.38 -3.27
N GLY A 79 -6.44 8.02 -2.26
CA GLY A 79 -5.10 7.68 -1.80
C GLY A 79 -5.02 6.25 -1.28
N VAL A 80 -5.99 5.82 -0.48
CA VAL A 80 -6.06 4.46 0.04
C VAL A 80 -6.12 3.45 -1.10
N ARG A 81 -6.95 3.69 -2.12
CA ARG A 81 -7.04 2.79 -3.27
C ARG A 81 -5.71 2.69 -4.00
N ARG A 82 -5.02 3.81 -4.21
CA ARG A 82 -3.73 3.82 -4.89
C ARG A 82 -2.66 3.10 -4.07
N ALA A 83 -2.68 3.30 -2.75
CA ALA A 83 -1.76 2.60 -1.85
C ALA A 83 -1.98 1.08 -1.92
N GLU A 84 -3.24 0.64 -1.94
CA GLU A 84 -3.57 -0.77 -2.05
C GLU A 84 -3.14 -1.36 -3.39
N GLU A 85 -3.34 -0.63 -4.48
CA GLU A 85 -2.90 -1.06 -5.82
C GLU A 85 -1.38 -1.26 -5.86
N VAL A 86 -0.61 -0.31 -5.34
CA VAL A 86 0.84 -0.41 -5.30
C VAL A 86 1.27 -1.56 -4.41
N SER A 87 0.62 -1.72 -3.25
CA SER A 87 0.92 -2.81 -2.33
C SER A 87 0.67 -4.17 -2.97
N GLN A 88 -0.47 -4.34 -3.64
CA GLN A 88 -0.80 -5.59 -4.32
C GLN A 88 0.17 -5.89 -5.45
N GLU A 89 0.53 -4.88 -6.22
CA GLU A 89 1.49 -5.04 -7.30
C GLU A 89 2.85 -5.49 -6.77
N LYS A 90 3.34 -4.84 -5.71
CA LYS A 90 4.63 -5.19 -5.12
C LYS A 90 4.62 -6.60 -4.52
N MET A 91 3.57 -6.94 -3.80
CA MET A 91 3.45 -8.27 -3.19
C MET A 91 3.21 -9.35 -4.26
N GLY A 92 2.51 -9.00 -5.33
CA GLY A 92 2.34 -9.90 -6.47
C GLY A 92 3.67 -10.25 -7.13
N LYS A 93 4.56 -9.27 -7.29
CA LYS A 93 5.91 -9.52 -7.83
C LYS A 93 6.72 -10.40 -6.90
N LEU A 94 6.61 -10.19 -5.59
CA LEU A 94 7.31 -10.98 -4.60
C LEU A 94 6.89 -12.44 -4.64
N THR A 95 5.60 -12.71 -4.87
CA THR A 95 5.04 -14.05 -4.86
C THR A 95 4.99 -14.71 -6.24
N ALA A 96 5.30 -13.98 -7.30
CA ALA A 96 5.16 -14.47 -8.68
C ALA A 96 6.06 -15.67 -8.99
N GLY A 97 7.22 -15.79 -8.32
CA GLY A 97 8.13 -16.90 -8.50
C GLY A 97 7.91 -18.04 -7.53
N MET A 98 6.89 -17.99 -6.69
CA MET A 98 6.67 -18.96 -5.64
C MET A 98 5.47 -19.84 -5.93
N PRO A 99 5.63 -21.20 -5.81
CA PRO A 99 4.48 -22.08 -5.95
C PRO A 99 3.52 -21.89 -4.78
N MET A 100 2.29 -21.56 -5.08
CA MET A 100 1.24 -21.46 -4.08
C MET A 100 0.28 -22.62 -4.23
N PRO A 101 -0.13 -23.26 -3.12
CA PRO A 101 -1.17 -24.27 -3.18
C PRO A 101 -2.49 -23.65 -3.70
N PRO A 102 -3.26 -24.40 -4.49
CA PRO A 102 -4.55 -23.89 -4.95
C PRO A 102 -5.45 -23.47 -3.79
N GLY A 103 -6.06 -22.31 -3.91
CA GLY A 103 -6.98 -21.80 -2.91
C GLY A 103 -6.37 -20.98 -1.80
N MET A 104 -5.03 -20.90 -1.72
CA MET A 104 -4.38 -20.02 -0.74
C MET A 104 -4.31 -18.59 -1.27
N LYS A 105 -4.72 -17.66 -0.42
CA LYS A 105 -4.61 -16.24 -0.71
C LYS A 105 -3.78 -15.57 0.38
N PHE A 106 -2.95 -14.62 -0.04
CA PHE A 106 -2.25 -13.80 0.94
C PHE A 106 -3.23 -12.79 1.57
N PRO A 107 -3.06 -12.45 2.86
CA PRO A 107 -4.00 -11.58 3.58
C PRO A 107 -3.82 -10.09 3.27
N PHE A 108 -3.35 -9.76 2.10
CA PHE A 108 -3.15 -8.36 1.70
C PHE A 108 -3.60 -8.07 0.29
#